data_01d758de583ca2bfa3f204ccbc26c45f
#
_entry.id   01d758de583ca2bfa3f204ccbc26c45f
#
_cell.length_a   1.000
_cell.length_b   1.000
_cell.length_c   1.000
_cell.angle_alpha   90.00
_cell.angle_beta   90.00
_cell.angle_gamma   90.00
#
_symmetry.space_group_name_H-M   'P 1'
#
loop_
_entity.id
_entity.type
_entity.pdbx_description
1 polymer ?
#
loop_
_entity_poly.entity_id
_entity_poly.type
_entity_poly.pdbx_seq_one_letter_code
_entity_poly.pdbx_strand_id
1 'polypeptide(L)' 'MVGTFYRAAAPGEDPFVDLGSKITTGQTICILEAMKLMNEIESEFNAEIVEILVENGTTVEFGQVLMRVKQS' A
#
# COMPACT_ATOMS: atom_id res chain seq x y z
N MET A 1 2.69 -9.74 -12.88
CA MET A 1 3.89 -9.40 -12.12
C MET A 1 3.68 -9.77 -10.66
N VAL A 2 4.69 -10.33 -10.04
CA VAL A 2 4.62 -10.75 -8.64
C VAL A 2 5.56 -9.87 -7.83
N GLY A 3 5.14 -9.47 -6.65
CA GLY A 3 5.98 -8.69 -5.75
C GLY A 3 5.62 -8.96 -4.30
N THR A 4 6.34 -8.32 -3.38
CA THR A 4 6.08 -8.42 -1.96
C THR A 4 5.52 -7.09 -1.47
N PHE A 5 4.42 -7.15 -0.74
CA PHE A 5 3.73 -5.98 -0.21
C PHE A 5 4.33 -5.59 1.14
N TYR A 6 4.70 -4.32 1.29
CA TYR A 6 5.16 -3.77 2.56
C TYR A 6 4.33 -2.56 2.93
N ARG A 7 3.93 -2.50 4.19
CA ARG A 7 3.12 -1.38 4.71
C ARG A 7 3.99 -0.21 5.18
N ALA A 8 5.28 -0.45 5.40
CA ALA A 8 6.20 0.54 5.93
C ALA A 8 7.49 0.53 5.14
N ALA A 9 8.29 1.58 5.29
CA ALA A 9 9.55 1.71 4.57
C ALA A 9 10.61 0.69 5.02
N ALA A 10 10.53 0.25 6.27
CA ALA A 10 11.48 -0.70 6.85
C ALA A 10 10.85 -1.40 8.04
N PRO A 11 11.38 -2.57 8.45
CA PRO A 11 10.90 -3.25 9.65
C PRO A 11 11.01 -2.33 10.87
N GLY A 12 9.94 -2.28 11.65
CA GLY A 12 9.88 -1.45 12.85
C GLY A 12 9.46 -0.01 12.62
N GLU A 13 9.34 0.41 11.37
CA GLU A 13 8.83 1.74 11.02
C GLU A 13 7.30 1.74 11.09
N ASP A 14 6.73 2.93 11.26
CA ASP A 14 5.28 3.07 11.21
C ASP A 14 4.76 2.80 9.81
N PRO A 15 3.59 2.17 9.66
CA PRO A 15 3.01 1.96 8.33
C PRO A 15 2.66 3.30 7.69
N PHE A 16 2.72 3.34 6.35
CA PHE A 16 2.37 4.54 5.60
C PHE A 16 0.90 4.93 5.83
N VAL A 17 0.02 3.94 5.92
CA VAL A 17 -1.41 4.15 6.16
C VAL A 17 -1.94 3.03 7.03
N ASP A 18 -3.11 3.28 7.66
CA ASP A 18 -3.79 2.31 8.49
C ASP A 18 -5.28 2.41 8.21
N LEU A 19 -6.07 1.53 8.83
CA LEU A 19 -7.53 1.62 8.73
C LEU A 19 -7.98 2.98 9.24
N GLY A 20 -8.84 3.63 8.47
CA GLY A 20 -9.34 4.96 8.81
C GLY A 20 -8.43 6.11 8.41
N SER A 21 -7.23 5.83 7.89
CA SER A 21 -6.33 6.89 7.43
C SER A 21 -6.91 7.61 6.23
N LYS A 22 -6.76 8.92 6.22
CA LYS A 22 -7.12 9.73 5.06
C LYS A 22 -5.88 9.94 4.22
N ILE A 23 -6.01 9.71 2.92
CA ILE A 23 -4.92 9.82 1.97
C ILE A 23 -5.23 10.89 0.94
N THR A 24 -4.17 11.51 0.42
CA THR A 24 -4.28 12.54 -0.60
C THR A 24 -3.55 12.10 -1.86
N THR A 25 -3.90 12.71 -2.97
CA THR A 25 -3.26 12.43 -4.25
C THR A 25 -1.74 12.63 -4.14
N GLY A 26 -0.99 11.62 -4.58
CA GLY A 26 0.47 11.64 -4.54
C GLY A 26 1.09 11.12 -3.25
N GLN A 27 0.27 10.80 -2.25
CA GLN A 27 0.76 10.26 -0.99
C GLN A 27 1.16 8.79 -1.16
N THR A 28 2.33 8.42 -0.66
CA THR A 28 2.78 7.02 -0.66
C THR A 28 1.92 6.22 0.32
N ILE A 29 1.34 5.12 -0.16
CA ILE A 29 0.45 4.28 0.64
C ILE A 29 1.02 2.91 0.95
N CYS A 30 1.98 2.43 0.15
CA CYS A 30 2.65 1.16 0.41
C CYS A 30 3.87 1.05 -0.50
N ILE A 31 4.62 -0.03 -0.30
CA ILE A 31 5.76 -0.36 -1.16
C ILE A 31 5.56 -1.76 -1.70
N LEU A 32 5.85 -1.92 -2.99
CA LEU A 32 5.89 -3.23 -3.62
C LEU A 32 7.33 -3.52 -4.05
N GLU A 33 7.91 -4.56 -3.50
CA GLU A 33 9.23 -5.01 -3.91
C GLU A 33 9.08 -6.04 -5.02
N ALA A 34 9.65 -5.74 -6.18
CA ALA A 34 9.63 -6.66 -7.32
C ALA A 34 10.96 -6.52 -8.04
N MET A 35 11.55 -7.66 -8.43
CA MET A 35 12.79 -7.69 -9.20
C MET A 35 13.91 -6.86 -8.54
N LYS A 36 14.02 -6.96 -7.22
CA LYS A 36 15.02 -6.26 -6.40
C LYS A 36 14.85 -4.74 -6.39
N LEU A 37 13.70 -4.25 -6.81
CA LEU A 37 13.38 -2.83 -6.79
C LEU A 37 12.26 -2.57 -5.80
N MET A 38 12.41 -1.51 -5.01
CA MET A 38 11.39 -1.06 -4.06
C MET A 38 10.59 0.03 -4.74
N ASN A 39 9.36 -0.30 -5.10
CA ASN A 39 8.46 0.64 -5.79
C ASN A 39 7.48 1.24 -4.82
N GLU A 40 7.52 2.56 -4.67
CA GLU A 40 6.54 3.26 -3.85
C GLU A 40 5.25 3.43 -4.64
N ILE A 41 4.14 3.01 -4.03
CA ILE A 41 2.82 3.14 -4.64
C ILE A 41 2.15 4.37 -4.05
N GLU A 42 1.73 5.28 -4.92
CA GLU A 42 1.11 6.54 -4.52
C GLU A 42 -0.38 6.52 -4.81
N SER A 43 -1.14 7.22 -3.98
CA SER A 43 -2.57 7.38 -4.22
C SER A 43 -2.83 8.28 -5.43
N GLU A 44 -3.78 7.90 -6.26
CA GLU A 44 -4.17 8.69 -7.43
C GLU A 44 -5.30 9.68 -7.12
N PHE A 45 -5.87 9.60 -5.92
CA PHE A 45 -6.99 10.45 -5.52
C PHE A 45 -7.04 10.58 -4.00
N ASN A 46 -7.86 11.52 -3.53
CA ASN A 46 -8.11 11.69 -2.11
C ASN A 46 -9.12 10.64 -1.66
N ALA A 47 -8.85 9.97 -0.56
CA ALA A 47 -9.69 8.86 -0.11
C ALA A 47 -9.45 8.56 1.36
N GLU A 48 -10.22 7.59 1.87
CA GLU A 48 -10.05 7.05 3.22
C GLU A 48 -9.86 5.55 3.10
N ILE A 49 -8.90 5.00 3.85
CA ILE A 49 -8.64 3.56 3.87
C ILE A 49 -9.74 2.89 4.68
N VAL A 50 -10.57 2.07 4.02
CA VAL A 50 -11.67 1.37 4.70
C VAL A 50 -11.38 -0.10 4.93
N GLU A 51 -10.44 -0.68 4.17
CA GLU A 51 -10.07 -2.08 4.36
C GLU A 51 -8.67 -2.33 3.82
N ILE A 52 -7.86 -3.11 4.54
CA ILE A 52 -6.55 -3.56 4.10
C ILE A 52 -6.63 -5.07 3.95
N LEU A 53 -6.45 -5.56 2.72
CA LEU A 53 -6.71 -6.96 2.36
C LEU A 53 -5.45 -7.82 2.33
N VAL A 54 -4.28 -7.24 2.51
CA VAL A 54 -2.99 -7.94 2.43
C VAL A 54 -2.17 -7.63 3.67
N GLU A 55 -1.51 -8.66 4.20
CA GLU A 55 -0.63 -8.48 5.34
C GLU A 55 0.77 -8.04 4.91
N ASN A 56 1.46 -7.34 5.80
CA ASN A 56 2.81 -6.88 5.57
C ASN A 56 3.74 -8.07 5.28
N GLY A 57 4.55 -7.95 4.25
CA GLY A 57 5.50 -9.00 3.88
C GLY A 57 4.91 -10.14 3.05
N THR A 58 3.66 -10.00 2.58
CA THR A 58 2.97 -11.02 1.79
C THR A 58 3.25 -10.84 0.31
N THR A 59 3.41 -11.96 -0.40
CA THR A 59 3.53 -11.95 -1.86
C THR A 59 2.19 -11.60 -2.49
N VAL A 60 2.22 -10.70 -3.45
CA VAL A 60 1.02 -10.28 -4.19
C VAL A 60 1.24 -10.40 -5.68
N GLU A 61 0.14 -10.49 -6.44
CA GLU A 61 0.18 -10.65 -7.88
C GLU A 61 -0.43 -9.45 -8.58
N PHE A 62 -0.13 -9.31 -9.86
CA PHE A 62 -0.72 -8.26 -10.68
C PHE A 62 -2.24 -8.37 -10.68
N GLY A 63 -2.90 -7.25 -10.46
CA GLY A 63 -4.36 -7.20 -10.42
C GLY A 63 -4.99 -7.58 -9.08
N GLN A 64 -4.18 -8.02 -8.11
CA GLN A 64 -4.68 -8.34 -6.79
C GLN A 64 -5.06 -7.07 -6.04
N VAL A 65 -6.20 -7.08 -5.36
CA VAL A 65 -6.64 -5.95 -4.56
C VAL A 65 -5.81 -5.91 -3.27
N LEU A 66 -5.15 -4.78 -3.01
CA LEU A 66 -4.32 -4.60 -1.83
C LEU A 66 -5.10 -3.99 -0.68
N MET A 67 -5.93 -3.01 -0.98
CA MET A 67 -6.75 -2.35 0.02
C MET A 67 -7.95 -1.71 -0.68
N ARG A 68 -8.99 -1.45 0.11
CA ARG A 68 -10.17 -0.75 -0.37
C ARG A 68 -10.20 0.64 0.22
N VAL A 69 -10.62 1.60 -0.59
CA VAL A 69 -10.68 2.99 -0.17
C VAL A 69 -12.05 3.56 -0.51
N LYS A 70 -12.45 4.56 0.26
CA LYS A 70 -13.64 5.33 -0.05
C LYS A 70 -13.17 6.68 -0.56
N GLN A 71 -13.38 6.94 -1.83
CA GLN A 71 -12.94 8.17 -2.46
C GLN A 71 -13.68 9.37 -1.89
N SER A 72 -12.93 10.42 -1.58
CA SER A 72 -13.49 11.65 -1.03
C SER A 72 -13.97 12.59 -2.14
#